data_a7f263c768bc91029e29fde073133fee
#
_entry.id   a7f263c768bc91029e29fde073133fee
#
_cell.length_a   1.000
_cell.length_b   1.000
_cell.length_c   1.000
_cell.angle_alpha   90.00
_cell.angle_beta   90.00
_cell.angle_gamma   90.00
#
_symmetry.space_group_name_H-M   'P 1'
#
loop_
_entity.id
_entity.type
_entity.pdbx_description
1 polymer ?
#
loop_
_entity_poly.entity_id
_entity_poly.type
_entity_poly.pdbx_seq_one_letter_code
_entity_poly.pdbx_strand_id
1 'polypeptide(L)'
;MKATIKPLTQRPAWKALAAHHKKIKGLHLRELFADAPKRGERLTVEAVGLCLDYSKNRITDQTLKLLFQLAKESGLGARMDAMFSGEKINITENRAVLHVALRAPKGATIVVDGKNVVPEVHAVLDKMADFSVRVRIGEWKGHTGKRIKNVINIGIGGSDLGPVMAYEALKHYSERSLTVRFVSNVDGTDFVEATRDLAPEETLFIISSKTFTTLETMTNAQSARDWLLKGLGGDAKAVAKHFVAVSTNAEKVSGFGIDTANMFGFWDWVGGRYSMDSAIGLSTMLAVGPDNFRSLLKGFHEMDEHFRNTPFEQNLPVLMGLLSVWYNDFFGAQTVAILPYEQYLKRFPAYLQQLTMESNGKHVTLDGKKVNYQTGPVYWGEPGTNGQHSFYQLIHQGTRLIPCDFIAFGHALTPLCRHHDILLANVFAQAEALAFGKTAEEVKAEGTADWLVPHRVFEGNRPSNVILADRLTPEVLGQLVALYEHSVFTQGVIWNIDSFDQWGVELGKVLAQRIVPELESETAPRLKHDSSTNNLIRRYRTLKEAE
;
A
#
# COMPACT_ATOMS: atom_id res chain seq x y z
N MET A 1 -9.48 -24.01 25.98
CA MET A 1 -9.10 -22.71 26.65
C MET A 1 -8.09 -22.03 25.75
N LYS A 2 -8.45 -20.89 25.11
CA LYS A 2 -7.44 -20.08 24.40
C LYS A 2 -6.43 -19.58 25.43
N ALA A 3 -5.17 -19.97 25.30
CA ALA A 3 -4.11 -19.51 26.18
C ALA A 3 -4.11 -17.98 26.20
N THR A 4 -4.23 -17.37 27.37
CA THR A 4 -4.25 -15.92 27.52
C THR A 4 -2.86 -15.38 27.15
N ILE A 5 -2.74 -14.74 25.99
CA ILE A 5 -1.47 -14.14 25.54
C ILE A 5 -1.13 -12.98 26.50
N LYS A 6 0.05 -13.03 27.11
CA LYS A 6 0.51 -11.96 28.03
C LYS A 6 0.63 -10.62 27.30
N PRO A 7 0.40 -9.48 27.97
CA PRO A 7 0.68 -8.16 27.43
C PRO A 7 2.10 -8.09 26.84
N LEU A 8 2.28 -7.40 25.72
CA LEU A 8 3.52 -7.41 24.94
C LEU A 8 4.77 -7.14 25.79
N THR A 9 4.76 -6.06 26.58
CA THR A 9 5.91 -5.66 27.42
C THR A 9 6.18 -6.60 28.60
N GLN A 10 5.29 -7.55 28.88
CA GLN A 10 5.44 -8.55 29.93
C GLN A 10 5.96 -9.90 29.40
N ARG A 11 6.01 -10.09 28.06
CA ARG A 11 6.51 -11.32 27.45
C ARG A 11 8.01 -11.49 27.71
N PRO A 12 8.48 -12.71 28.00
CA PRO A 12 9.90 -12.99 28.24
C PRO A 12 10.80 -12.51 27.09
N ALA A 13 10.42 -12.81 25.84
CA ALA A 13 11.19 -12.42 24.67
C ALA A 13 11.31 -10.89 24.52
N TRP A 14 10.23 -10.12 24.79
CA TRP A 14 10.28 -8.65 24.79
C TRP A 14 11.29 -8.10 25.80
N LYS A 15 11.25 -8.59 27.03
CA LYS A 15 12.18 -8.19 28.10
C LYS A 15 13.63 -8.55 27.74
N ALA A 16 13.81 -9.73 27.16
CA ALA A 16 15.12 -10.18 26.70
C ALA A 16 15.64 -9.31 25.54
N LEU A 17 14.78 -8.93 24.57
CA LEU A 17 15.13 -7.99 23.49
C LEU A 17 15.51 -6.61 24.03
N ALA A 18 14.77 -6.08 25.01
CA ALA A 18 15.09 -4.80 25.64
C ALA A 18 16.46 -4.84 26.36
N ALA A 19 16.78 -5.93 27.03
CA ALA A 19 18.09 -6.13 27.66
C ALA A 19 19.20 -6.33 26.62
N HIS A 20 18.91 -7.08 25.56
CA HIS A 20 19.85 -7.32 24.44
C HIS A 20 20.15 -6.02 23.67
N HIS A 21 19.13 -5.21 23.37
CA HIS A 21 19.30 -3.90 22.74
C HIS A 21 20.30 -3.01 23.50
N LYS A 22 20.18 -2.94 24.84
CA LYS A 22 21.11 -2.14 25.67
C LYS A 22 22.58 -2.57 25.48
N LYS A 23 22.82 -3.85 25.20
CA LYS A 23 24.17 -4.39 24.99
C LYS A 23 24.71 -4.08 23.59
N ILE A 24 23.84 -4.14 22.56
CA ILE A 24 24.30 -4.09 21.17
C ILE A 24 24.03 -2.73 20.47
N LYS A 25 23.28 -1.81 21.08
CA LYS A 25 22.92 -0.53 20.44
C LYS A 25 24.12 0.34 20.03
N GLY A 26 25.30 0.11 20.65
CA GLY A 26 26.55 0.78 20.32
C GLY A 26 27.38 0.09 19.22
N LEU A 27 27.04 -1.14 18.83
CA LEU A 27 27.78 -1.86 17.79
C LEU A 27 27.57 -1.19 16.43
N HIS A 28 28.66 -1.04 15.68
CA HIS A 28 28.63 -0.49 14.35
C HIS A 28 28.55 -1.61 13.29
N LEU A 29 27.88 -1.36 12.18
CA LEU A 29 27.80 -2.32 11.06
C LEU A 29 29.19 -2.68 10.53
N ARG A 30 30.17 -1.77 10.54
CA ARG A 30 31.58 -2.09 10.19
C ARG A 30 32.13 -3.24 11.03
N GLU A 31 31.89 -3.21 12.35
CA GLU A 31 32.32 -4.27 13.29
C GLU A 31 31.62 -5.59 13.00
N LEU A 32 30.27 -5.54 12.83
CA LEU A 32 29.46 -6.72 12.56
C LEU A 32 29.84 -7.42 11.24
N PHE A 33 30.30 -6.67 10.22
CA PHE A 33 30.79 -7.26 8.97
C PHE A 33 32.25 -7.75 9.10
N ALA A 34 33.08 -7.05 9.86
CA ALA A 34 34.45 -7.48 10.12
C ALA A 34 34.50 -8.81 10.89
N ASP A 35 33.65 -8.94 11.92
CA ASP A 35 33.53 -10.17 12.74
C ASP A 35 32.92 -11.35 11.97
N ALA A 36 32.16 -11.09 10.92
CA ALA A 36 31.49 -12.10 10.11
C ALA A 36 31.58 -11.80 8.60
N PRO A 37 32.71 -12.12 7.94
CA PRO A 37 32.93 -11.80 6.51
C PRO A 37 31.86 -12.34 5.56
N LYS A 38 31.20 -13.44 5.91
CA LYS A 38 30.08 -14.03 5.15
C LYS A 38 28.70 -13.55 5.62
N ARG A 39 28.65 -12.41 6.32
CA ARG A 39 27.39 -11.88 6.86
C ARG A 39 26.37 -11.60 5.74
N GLY A 40 26.79 -11.06 4.60
CA GLY A 40 25.93 -10.80 3.45
C GLY A 40 25.24 -12.07 2.96
N GLU A 41 26.03 -13.13 2.69
CA GLU A 41 25.52 -14.42 2.25
C GLU A 41 24.57 -15.06 3.28
N ARG A 42 24.90 -14.97 4.54
CA ARG A 42 24.17 -15.62 5.64
C ARG A 42 22.84 -14.93 5.99
N LEU A 43 22.77 -13.61 5.82
CA LEU A 43 21.58 -12.81 6.10
C LEU A 43 20.89 -12.37 4.79
N THR A 44 20.83 -13.30 3.86
CA THR A 44 20.06 -13.21 2.63
C THR A 44 19.13 -14.40 2.54
N VAL A 45 17.88 -14.16 2.19
CA VAL A 45 16.86 -15.20 1.97
C VAL A 45 16.24 -15.01 0.59
N GLU A 46 16.18 -16.09 -0.17
CA GLU A 46 15.53 -16.12 -1.49
C GLU A 46 14.28 -16.99 -1.43
N ALA A 47 13.16 -16.45 -1.87
CA ALA A 47 11.90 -17.16 -1.98
C ALA A 47 10.99 -16.49 -3.01
N VAL A 48 10.19 -17.29 -3.71
CA VAL A 48 9.17 -16.86 -4.67
C VAL A 48 9.64 -15.78 -5.65
N GLY A 49 10.89 -15.87 -6.11
CA GLY A 49 11.47 -14.91 -7.06
C GLY A 49 11.98 -13.59 -6.45
N LEU A 50 11.92 -13.44 -5.13
CA LEU A 50 12.47 -12.30 -4.40
C LEU A 50 13.70 -12.72 -3.58
N CYS A 51 14.75 -11.90 -3.63
CA CYS A 51 15.94 -12.01 -2.80
C CYS A 51 15.93 -10.85 -1.80
N LEU A 52 15.86 -11.16 -0.51
CA LEU A 52 15.92 -10.19 0.58
C LEU A 52 17.30 -10.24 1.25
N ASP A 53 18.15 -9.26 0.98
CA ASP A 53 19.35 -9.00 1.77
C ASP A 53 19.01 -8.07 2.95
N TYR A 54 19.02 -8.63 4.15
CA TYR A 54 18.84 -7.90 5.41
C TYR A 54 20.12 -7.84 6.25
N SER A 55 21.27 -8.08 5.63
CA SER A 55 22.58 -8.12 6.30
C SER A 55 23.00 -6.77 6.87
N LYS A 56 22.56 -5.66 6.25
CA LYS A 56 22.86 -4.30 6.69
C LYS A 56 21.92 -3.79 7.80
N ASN A 57 21.45 -4.71 8.65
CA ASN A 57 20.67 -4.40 9.84
C ASN A 57 21.52 -4.51 11.11
N ARG A 58 21.22 -3.70 12.12
CA ARG A 58 21.90 -3.68 13.44
C ARG A 58 21.38 -4.83 14.31
N ILE A 59 21.68 -6.04 13.91
CA ILE A 59 21.23 -7.30 14.50
C ILE A 59 22.37 -8.29 14.63
N THR A 60 22.25 -9.22 15.57
CA THR A 60 23.09 -10.40 15.74
C THR A 60 22.21 -11.65 15.69
N ASP A 61 22.82 -12.85 15.69
CA ASP A 61 22.07 -14.12 15.75
C ASP A 61 21.19 -14.20 16.99
N GLN A 62 21.67 -13.64 18.12
CA GLN A 62 20.87 -13.55 19.33
C GLN A 62 19.65 -12.63 19.16
N THR A 63 19.78 -11.53 18.39
CA THR A 63 18.65 -10.66 18.06
C THR A 63 17.57 -11.44 17.30
N LEU A 64 17.96 -12.14 16.23
CA LEU A 64 17.05 -12.95 15.42
C LEU A 64 16.36 -14.04 16.25
N LYS A 65 17.12 -14.78 17.05
CA LYS A 65 16.57 -15.79 17.95
C LYS A 65 15.49 -15.24 18.88
N LEU A 66 15.73 -14.06 19.45
CA LEU A 66 14.77 -13.40 20.35
C LEU A 66 13.56 -12.84 19.61
N LEU A 67 13.74 -12.33 18.39
CA LEU A 67 12.63 -11.86 17.55
C LEU A 67 11.72 -13.02 17.12
N PHE A 68 12.27 -14.16 16.71
CA PHE A 68 11.47 -15.35 16.41
C PHE A 68 10.77 -15.91 17.66
N GLN A 69 11.41 -15.84 18.81
CA GLN A 69 10.75 -16.20 20.07
C GLN A 69 9.59 -15.24 20.38
N LEU A 70 9.76 -13.93 20.15
CA LEU A 70 8.69 -12.95 20.32
C LEU A 70 7.51 -13.26 19.39
N ALA A 71 7.75 -13.61 18.13
CA ALA A 71 6.71 -14.03 17.20
C ALA A 71 5.93 -15.25 17.72
N LYS A 72 6.64 -16.27 18.23
CA LYS A 72 6.03 -17.46 18.83
C LYS A 72 5.21 -17.12 20.09
N GLU A 73 5.75 -16.29 20.99
CA GLU A 73 5.05 -15.84 22.21
C GLU A 73 3.85 -14.93 21.89
N SER A 74 3.84 -14.30 20.72
CA SER A 74 2.72 -13.50 20.19
C SER A 74 1.61 -14.33 19.55
N GLY A 75 1.84 -15.64 19.36
CA GLY A 75 0.90 -16.54 18.72
C GLY A 75 0.77 -16.30 17.22
N LEU A 76 1.84 -15.82 16.55
CA LEU A 76 1.80 -15.46 15.11
C LEU A 76 1.26 -16.60 14.25
N GLY A 77 1.76 -17.83 14.41
CA GLY A 77 1.29 -18.99 13.63
C GLY A 77 -0.22 -19.23 13.77
N ALA A 78 -0.75 -19.21 15.00
CA ALA A 78 -2.20 -19.39 15.22
C ALA A 78 -3.03 -18.25 14.62
N ARG A 79 -2.50 -17.02 14.58
CA ARG A 79 -3.18 -15.87 13.94
C ARG A 79 -3.14 -15.96 12.42
N MET A 80 -2.04 -16.50 11.86
CA MET A 80 -1.95 -16.83 10.43
C MET A 80 -3.02 -17.88 10.06
N ASP A 81 -3.08 -18.98 10.81
CA ASP A 81 -4.09 -20.03 10.59
C ASP A 81 -5.51 -19.45 10.66
N ALA A 82 -5.79 -18.60 11.65
CA ALA A 82 -7.09 -17.94 11.81
C ALA A 82 -7.45 -17.06 10.60
N MET A 83 -6.50 -16.30 10.04
CA MET A 83 -6.73 -15.51 8.82
C MET A 83 -7.06 -16.42 7.62
N PHE A 84 -6.21 -17.42 7.36
CA PHE A 84 -6.39 -18.30 6.20
C PHE A 84 -7.60 -19.24 6.30
N SER A 85 -8.08 -19.52 7.51
CA SER A 85 -9.30 -20.33 7.73
C SER A 85 -10.59 -19.54 7.69
N GLY A 86 -10.55 -18.20 7.59
CA GLY A 86 -11.72 -17.36 7.54
C GLY A 86 -12.32 -17.01 8.90
N GLU A 87 -11.55 -17.16 10.00
CA GLU A 87 -12.00 -16.67 11.30
C GLU A 87 -12.17 -15.13 11.28
N LYS A 88 -13.12 -14.63 12.05
CA LYS A 88 -13.42 -13.19 12.14
C LYS A 88 -12.38 -12.47 13.01
N ILE A 89 -11.18 -12.25 12.44
CA ILE A 89 -10.06 -11.66 13.13
C ILE A 89 -10.08 -10.12 13.17
N ASN A 90 -10.87 -9.46 12.31
CA ASN A 90 -11.26 -8.06 12.47
C ASN A 90 -12.40 -8.04 13.50
N ILE A 91 -12.02 -7.91 14.76
CA ILE A 91 -12.93 -8.11 15.88
C ILE A 91 -13.86 -6.92 16.10
N THR A 92 -13.44 -5.72 15.74
CA THR A 92 -14.22 -4.49 15.95
C THR A 92 -15.38 -4.35 14.97
N GLU A 93 -15.28 -4.96 13.80
CA GLU A 93 -16.32 -5.01 12.78
C GLU A 93 -16.97 -6.41 12.67
N ASN A 94 -16.49 -7.40 13.44
CA ASN A 94 -16.93 -8.81 13.40
C ASN A 94 -16.85 -9.42 11.99
N ARG A 95 -15.74 -9.22 11.29
CA ARG A 95 -15.51 -9.68 9.91
C ARG A 95 -14.32 -10.62 9.80
N ALA A 96 -14.39 -11.56 8.87
CA ALA A 96 -13.21 -12.26 8.39
C ALA A 96 -12.28 -11.28 7.65
N VAL A 97 -11.01 -11.67 7.47
CA VAL A 97 -10.01 -10.92 6.71
C VAL A 97 -9.45 -11.87 5.66
N LEU A 98 -9.99 -11.79 4.45
CA LEU A 98 -9.78 -12.80 3.43
C LEU A 98 -9.36 -12.23 2.05
N HIS A 99 -8.55 -11.16 2.04
CA HIS A 99 -7.89 -10.77 0.80
C HIS A 99 -7.11 -11.95 0.16
N VAL A 100 -6.60 -12.88 0.96
CA VAL A 100 -5.97 -14.13 0.47
C VAL A 100 -6.92 -15.03 -0.34
N ALA A 101 -8.24 -14.96 -0.13
CA ALA A 101 -9.20 -15.72 -0.93
C ALA A 101 -9.39 -15.16 -2.34
N LEU A 102 -9.11 -13.87 -2.56
CA LEU A 102 -9.22 -13.21 -3.88
C LEU A 102 -8.27 -13.79 -4.92
N ARG A 103 -7.17 -14.39 -4.47
CA ARG A 103 -6.09 -14.94 -5.27
C ARG A 103 -5.88 -16.45 -5.10
N ALA A 104 -6.78 -17.10 -4.33
CA ALA A 104 -6.74 -18.55 -4.14
C ALA A 104 -7.05 -19.30 -5.45
N PRO A 105 -6.44 -20.47 -5.70
CA PRO A 105 -6.74 -21.30 -6.87
C PRO A 105 -8.21 -21.73 -6.93
N LYS A 106 -8.76 -21.97 -8.13
CA LYS A 106 -10.17 -22.40 -8.33
C LYS A 106 -10.58 -23.63 -7.50
N GLY A 107 -9.64 -24.53 -7.22
CA GLY A 107 -9.90 -25.74 -6.43
C GLY A 107 -9.78 -25.56 -4.92
N ALA A 108 -9.40 -24.38 -4.43
CA ALA A 108 -9.27 -24.12 -3.00
C ALA A 108 -10.65 -24.04 -2.31
N THR A 109 -10.64 -24.36 -1.01
CA THR A 109 -11.84 -24.25 -0.17
C THR A 109 -11.52 -23.33 1.00
N ILE A 110 -12.15 -22.15 1.03
CA ILE A 110 -12.07 -21.17 2.11
C ILE A 110 -13.50 -20.85 2.54
N VAL A 111 -13.82 -21.12 3.80
CA VAL A 111 -15.20 -21.07 4.29
C VAL A 111 -15.42 -19.86 5.19
N VAL A 112 -16.42 -19.06 4.87
CA VAL A 112 -16.93 -17.96 5.69
C VAL A 112 -18.41 -18.18 5.94
N ASP A 113 -18.82 -18.14 7.20
CA ASP A 113 -20.22 -18.34 7.62
C ASP A 113 -20.87 -19.58 6.96
N GLY A 114 -20.12 -20.68 6.85
CA GLY A 114 -20.56 -21.96 6.28
C GLY A 114 -20.53 -22.07 4.76
N LYS A 115 -20.09 -21.04 4.03
CA LYS A 115 -20.05 -20.99 2.56
C LYS A 115 -18.60 -20.93 2.05
N ASN A 116 -18.26 -21.78 1.06
CA ASN A 116 -17.00 -21.63 0.34
C ASN A 116 -17.08 -20.40 -0.58
N VAL A 117 -16.20 -19.40 -0.34
CA VAL A 117 -16.22 -18.12 -1.06
C VAL A 117 -15.44 -18.16 -2.38
N VAL A 118 -14.55 -19.12 -2.59
CA VAL A 118 -13.65 -19.19 -3.76
C VAL A 118 -14.42 -19.28 -5.09
N PRO A 119 -15.50 -20.07 -5.24
CA PRO A 119 -16.26 -20.10 -6.50
C PRO A 119 -16.85 -18.75 -6.90
N GLU A 120 -17.33 -17.96 -5.92
CA GLU A 120 -17.88 -16.61 -6.19
C GLU A 120 -16.77 -15.63 -6.60
N VAL A 121 -15.59 -15.70 -5.97
CA VAL A 121 -14.41 -14.90 -6.36
C VAL A 121 -14.09 -15.15 -7.83
N HIS A 122 -13.99 -16.41 -8.23
CA HIS A 122 -13.68 -16.74 -9.63
C HIS A 122 -14.80 -16.33 -10.60
N ALA A 123 -16.06 -16.41 -10.19
CA ALA A 123 -17.18 -15.93 -11.02
C ALA A 123 -17.07 -14.41 -11.29
N VAL A 124 -16.70 -13.62 -10.28
CA VAL A 124 -16.46 -12.18 -10.45
C VAL A 124 -15.23 -11.93 -11.33
N LEU A 125 -14.13 -12.65 -11.13
CA LEU A 125 -12.92 -12.54 -11.96
C LEU A 125 -13.21 -12.91 -13.44
N ASP A 126 -13.99 -13.95 -13.68
CA ASP A 126 -14.36 -14.36 -15.04
C ASP A 126 -15.27 -13.29 -15.70
N LYS A 127 -16.21 -12.69 -14.94
CA LYS A 127 -17.02 -11.55 -15.41
C LYS A 127 -16.18 -10.32 -15.74
N MET A 128 -15.20 -9.99 -14.89
CA MET A 128 -14.26 -8.90 -15.15
C MET A 128 -13.43 -9.17 -16.42
N ALA A 129 -12.98 -10.41 -16.61
CA ALA A 129 -12.20 -10.81 -17.77
C ALA A 129 -13.00 -10.67 -19.06
N ASP A 130 -14.26 -11.18 -19.11
CA ASP A 130 -15.15 -11.02 -20.25
C ASP A 130 -15.35 -9.54 -20.61
N PHE A 131 -15.73 -8.74 -19.63
CA PHE A 131 -15.93 -7.31 -19.82
C PHE A 131 -14.65 -6.62 -20.33
N SER A 132 -13.50 -6.93 -19.72
CA SER A 132 -12.21 -6.38 -20.11
C SER A 132 -11.86 -6.71 -21.57
N VAL A 133 -12.04 -7.96 -21.97
CA VAL A 133 -11.79 -8.37 -23.37
C VAL A 133 -12.68 -7.58 -24.32
N ARG A 134 -14.01 -7.51 -24.07
CA ARG A 134 -14.96 -6.79 -24.93
C ARG A 134 -14.64 -5.31 -25.10
N VAL A 135 -14.18 -4.64 -24.03
CA VAL A 135 -13.74 -3.23 -24.12
C VAL A 135 -12.45 -3.13 -24.93
N ARG A 136 -11.45 -4.00 -24.66
CA ARG A 136 -10.13 -3.97 -25.31
C ARG A 136 -10.19 -4.25 -26.81
N ILE A 137 -11.03 -5.18 -27.26
CA ILE A 137 -11.21 -5.48 -28.70
C ILE A 137 -12.19 -4.52 -29.39
N GLY A 138 -12.87 -3.63 -28.65
CA GLY A 138 -13.82 -2.66 -29.18
C GLY A 138 -15.21 -3.22 -29.48
N GLU A 139 -15.56 -4.36 -28.91
CA GLU A 139 -16.93 -4.93 -28.95
C GLU A 139 -17.86 -4.12 -28.03
N TRP A 140 -17.39 -3.75 -26.83
CA TRP A 140 -18.09 -2.81 -26.00
C TRP A 140 -17.96 -1.40 -26.57
N LYS A 141 -19.09 -0.79 -26.91
CA LYS A 141 -19.15 0.54 -27.54
C LYS A 141 -19.93 1.51 -26.67
N GLY A 142 -19.57 2.78 -26.78
CA GLY A 142 -20.32 3.89 -26.22
C GLY A 142 -21.70 4.05 -26.85
N HIS A 143 -22.49 4.97 -26.32
CA HIS A 143 -23.87 5.23 -26.74
C HIS A 143 -24.00 5.57 -28.25
N THR A 144 -23.05 6.27 -28.80
CA THR A 144 -23.01 6.63 -30.23
C THR A 144 -22.50 5.52 -31.15
N GLY A 145 -22.16 4.34 -30.59
CA GLY A 145 -21.56 3.22 -31.33
C GLY A 145 -20.05 3.34 -31.52
N LYS A 146 -19.40 4.39 -31.01
CA LYS A 146 -17.94 4.52 -31.03
C LYS A 146 -17.26 3.59 -30.04
N ARG A 147 -16.04 3.15 -30.38
CA ARG A 147 -15.19 2.37 -29.49
C ARG A 147 -14.77 3.20 -28.28
N ILE A 148 -14.73 2.58 -27.12
CA ILE A 148 -14.13 3.18 -25.92
C ILE A 148 -12.61 3.24 -26.09
N LYS A 149 -12.04 4.41 -25.85
CA LYS A 149 -10.60 4.68 -25.85
C LYS A 149 -10.08 5.18 -24.51
N ASN A 150 -10.98 5.68 -23.66
CA ASN A 150 -10.65 6.27 -22.38
C ASN A 150 -11.41 5.57 -21.26
N VAL A 151 -10.72 5.23 -20.20
CA VAL A 151 -11.27 4.63 -18.98
C VAL A 151 -10.89 5.53 -17.82
N ILE A 152 -11.88 6.01 -17.07
CA ILE A 152 -11.64 6.81 -15.86
C ILE A 152 -12.18 6.04 -14.65
N ASN A 153 -11.28 5.68 -13.72
CA ASN A 153 -11.67 5.11 -12.44
C ASN A 153 -11.94 6.25 -11.45
N ILE A 154 -13.15 6.31 -10.91
CA ILE A 154 -13.55 7.26 -9.88
C ILE A 154 -13.66 6.50 -8.55
N GLY A 155 -12.77 6.78 -7.61
CA GLY A 155 -12.71 6.12 -6.31
C GLY A 155 -11.75 6.85 -5.39
N ILE A 156 -11.79 6.58 -4.09
CA ILE A 156 -10.90 7.22 -3.11
C ILE A 156 -10.32 6.18 -2.14
N GLY A 157 -9.18 6.48 -1.55
CA GLY A 157 -8.51 5.59 -0.61
C GLY A 157 -8.14 4.25 -1.25
N GLY A 158 -8.63 3.13 -0.71
CA GLY A 158 -8.34 1.79 -1.24
C GLY A 158 -8.90 1.54 -2.65
N SER A 159 -9.93 2.29 -3.07
CA SER A 159 -10.49 2.22 -4.43
C SER A 159 -9.69 3.05 -5.46
N ASP A 160 -8.66 3.77 -5.02
CA ASP A 160 -7.77 4.58 -5.84
C ASP A 160 -6.31 4.13 -5.74
N LEU A 161 -5.71 4.15 -4.54
CA LEU A 161 -4.27 3.99 -4.34
C LEU A 161 -3.72 2.67 -4.87
N GLY A 162 -4.42 1.55 -4.63
CA GLY A 162 -4.04 0.24 -5.17
C GLY A 162 -4.11 0.20 -6.70
N PRO A 163 -5.26 0.53 -7.31
CA PRO A 163 -5.40 0.61 -8.78
C PRO A 163 -4.40 1.56 -9.46
N VAL A 164 -4.19 2.77 -8.94
CA VAL A 164 -3.20 3.72 -9.49
C VAL A 164 -1.80 3.12 -9.42
N MET A 165 -1.43 2.56 -8.28
CA MET A 165 -0.12 1.94 -8.09
C MET A 165 0.08 0.78 -9.07
N ALA A 166 -0.89 -0.13 -9.18
CA ALA A 166 -0.81 -1.27 -10.07
C ALA A 166 -0.76 -0.86 -11.56
N TYR A 167 -1.57 0.13 -11.95
CA TYR A 167 -1.54 0.67 -13.32
C TYR A 167 -0.17 1.26 -13.66
N GLU A 168 0.38 2.12 -12.79
CA GLU A 168 1.69 2.73 -13.04
C GLU A 168 2.80 1.67 -13.04
N ALA A 169 2.76 0.71 -12.11
CA ALA A 169 3.75 -0.37 -12.02
C ALA A 169 3.73 -1.28 -13.25
N LEU A 170 2.55 -1.56 -13.79
CA LEU A 170 2.36 -2.48 -14.91
C LEU A 170 2.14 -1.78 -16.26
N LYS A 171 2.42 -0.49 -16.35
CA LYS A 171 2.21 0.33 -17.54
C LYS A 171 2.96 -0.20 -18.77
N HIS A 172 4.09 -0.88 -18.58
CA HIS A 172 4.80 -1.58 -19.65
C HIS A 172 3.93 -2.62 -20.35
N TYR A 173 3.09 -3.33 -19.61
CA TYR A 173 2.20 -4.41 -20.07
C TYR A 173 0.82 -3.91 -20.52
N SER A 174 0.56 -2.60 -20.45
CA SER A 174 -0.75 -2.04 -20.76
C SER A 174 -1.03 -1.93 -22.26
N GLU A 175 -2.31 -2.05 -22.62
CA GLU A 175 -2.81 -1.76 -23.97
C GLU A 175 -2.78 -0.25 -24.21
N ARG A 176 -1.89 0.21 -25.08
CA ARG A 176 -1.63 1.65 -25.29
C ARG A 176 -2.71 2.37 -26.10
N SER A 177 -3.63 1.64 -26.71
CA SER A 177 -4.81 2.22 -27.37
C SER A 177 -5.92 2.63 -26.38
N LEU A 178 -5.79 2.20 -25.11
CA LEU A 178 -6.65 2.62 -23.99
C LEU A 178 -5.90 3.59 -23.08
N THR A 179 -6.43 4.79 -22.91
CA THR A 179 -5.98 5.74 -21.90
C THR A 179 -6.70 5.45 -20.60
N VAL A 180 -5.95 5.15 -19.53
CA VAL A 180 -6.54 4.93 -18.19
C VAL A 180 -6.15 6.09 -17.29
N ARG A 181 -7.16 6.72 -16.67
CA ARG A 181 -7.01 7.83 -15.73
C ARG A 181 -7.76 7.55 -14.44
N PHE A 182 -7.41 8.28 -13.40
CA PHE A 182 -7.98 8.12 -12.07
C PHE A 182 -8.42 9.49 -11.56
N VAL A 183 -9.58 9.52 -10.91
CA VAL A 183 -10.13 10.69 -10.24
C VAL A 183 -10.49 10.29 -8.82
N SER A 184 -9.84 10.91 -7.85
CA SER A 184 -10.01 10.54 -6.44
C SER A 184 -10.32 11.74 -5.54
N ASN A 185 -9.72 12.90 -5.84
CA ASN A 185 -9.92 14.10 -5.03
C ASN A 185 -11.26 14.77 -5.38
N VAL A 186 -11.93 15.31 -4.36
CA VAL A 186 -13.15 16.12 -4.53
C VAL A 186 -12.83 17.55 -5.03
N ASP A 187 -11.56 17.94 -5.06
CA ASP A 187 -11.14 19.15 -5.77
C ASP A 187 -11.49 19.01 -7.26
N GLY A 188 -12.35 19.91 -7.75
CA GLY A 188 -12.83 19.87 -9.14
C GLY A 188 -11.72 19.88 -10.19
N THR A 189 -10.53 20.37 -9.85
CA THR A 189 -9.34 20.35 -10.71
C THR A 189 -8.97 18.93 -11.12
N ASP A 190 -9.09 17.96 -10.21
CA ASP A 190 -8.77 16.55 -10.50
C ASP A 190 -9.64 15.99 -11.63
N PHE A 191 -10.95 16.23 -11.56
CA PHE A 191 -11.88 15.82 -12.61
C PHE A 191 -11.68 16.58 -13.91
N VAL A 192 -11.54 17.91 -13.84
CA VAL A 192 -11.41 18.76 -15.04
C VAL A 192 -10.15 18.43 -15.83
N GLU A 193 -9.00 18.30 -15.15
CA GLU A 193 -7.74 17.93 -15.80
C GLU A 193 -7.76 16.48 -16.34
N ALA A 194 -8.45 15.58 -15.64
CA ALA A 194 -8.60 14.20 -16.10
C ALA A 194 -9.46 14.06 -17.37
N THR A 195 -10.36 15.00 -17.63
CA THR A 195 -11.32 14.93 -18.77
C THR A 195 -11.06 15.94 -19.88
N ARG A 196 -10.15 16.90 -19.69
CA ARG A 196 -9.95 18.09 -20.52
C ARG A 196 -9.76 17.81 -22.01
N ASP A 197 -9.03 16.77 -22.35
CA ASP A 197 -8.66 16.35 -23.71
C ASP A 197 -9.44 15.13 -24.19
N LEU A 198 -10.49 14.71 -23.47
CA LEU A 198 -11.24 13.49 -23.78
C LEU A 198 -12.55 13.77 -24.50
N ALA A 199 -12.95 12.82 -25.34
CA ALA A 199 -14.25 12.81 -25.99
C ALA A 199 -15.25 12.01 -25.15
N PRO A 200 -16.40 12.59 -24.73
CA PRO A 200 -17.40 11.88 -23.94
C PRO A 200 -17.86 10.57 -24.57
N GLU A 201 -18.09 10.55 -25.87
CA GLU A 201 -18.57 9.38 -26.61
C GLU A 201 -17.58 8.20 -26.69
N GLU A 202 -16.30 8.40 -26.32
CA GLU A 202 -15.24 7.39 -26.29
C GLU A 202 -14.75 7.09 -24.86
N THR A 203 -15.44 7.61 -23.83
CA THR A 203 -15.02 7.53 -22.42
C THR A 203 -15.93 6.61 -21.62
N LEU A 204 -15.32 5.69 -20.84
CA LEU A 204 -15.95 4.79 -19.88
C LEU A 204 -15.55 5.19 -18.47
N PHE A 205 -16.51 5.29 -17.57
CA PHE A 205 -16.29 5.55 -16.15
C PHE A 205 -16.51 4.28 -15.31
N ILE A 206 -15.61 4.03 -14.37
CA ILE A 206 -15.74 2.98 -13.36
C ILE A 206 -15.97 3.68 -12.03
N ILE A 207 -17.16 3.52 -11.43
CA ILE A 207 -17.45 4.07 -10.11
C ILE A 207 -17.11 3.02 -9.06
N SER A 208 -15.99 3.24 -8.36
CA SER A 208 -15.43 2.31 -7.39
C SER A 208 -15.76 2.76 -5.96
N SER A 209 -16.89 2.26 -5.41
CA SER A 209 -17.34 2.57 -4.06
C SER A 209 -18.11 1.40 -3.45
N LYS A 210 -17.60 0.81 -2.36
CA LYS A 210 -18.19 -0.37 -1.70
C LYS A 210 -19.66 -0.17 -1.39
N THR A 211 -20.01 0.94 -0.75
CA THR A 211 -21.38 1.27 -0.32
C THR A 211 -22.15 2.13 -1.32
N PHE A 212 -21.48 2.64 -2.34
CA PHE A 212 -22.01 3.62 -3.29
C PHE A 212 -22.56 4.89 -2.60
N THR A 213 -21.86 5.34 -1.54
CA THR A 213 -22.28 6.47 -0.69
C THR A 213 -21.13 7.39 -0.29
N THR A 214 -19.88 7.07 -0.65
CA THR A 214 -18.72 7.88 -0.31
C THR A 214 -18.87 9.26 -0.96
N LEU A 215 -18.89 10.30 -0.15
CA LEU A 215 -19.25 11.66 -0.58
C LEU A 215 -18.39 12.13 -1.79
N GLU A 216 -17.08 12.03 -1.66
CA GLU A 216 -16.13 12.45 -2.69
C GLU A 216 -16.33 11.67 -4.00
N THR A 217 -16.45 10.35 -3.90
CA THR A 217 -16.67 9.47 -5.05
C THR A 217 -17.99 9.79 -5.75
N MET A 218 -19.07 9.99 -5.00
CA MET A 218 -20.39 10.28 -5.59
C MET A 218 -20.48 11.69 -6.17
N THR A 219 -19.79 12.67 -5.57
CA THR A 219 -19.68 14.03 -6.13
C THR A 219 -18.96 14.00 -7.48
N ASN A 220 -17.81 13.31 -7.55
CA ASN A 220 -17.08 13.15 -8.80
C ASN A 220 -17.86 12.33 -9.84
N ALA A 221 -18.58 11.28 -9.40
CA ALA A 221 -19.42 10.48 -10.29
C ALA A 221 -20.57 11.31 -10.89
N GLN A 222 -21.19 12.21 -10.10
CA GLN A 222 -22.22 13.12 -10.61
C GLN A 222 -21.62 14.11 -11.62
N SER A 223 -20.47 14.68 -11.34
CA SER A 223 -19.76 15.57 -12.29
C SER A 223 -19.43 14.84 -13.61
N ALA A 224 -19.02 13.58 -13.53
CA ALA A 224 -18.75 12.74 -14.70
C ALA A 224 -20.03 12.46 -15.50
N ARG A 225 -21.14 12.22 -14.82
CA ARG A 225 -22.44 12.01 -15.45
C ARG A 225 -22.91 13.27 -16.18
N ASP A 226 -22.81 14.42 -15.56
CA ASP A 226 -23.20 15.71 -16.16
C ASP A 226 -22.31 16.06 -17.35
N TRP A 227 -21.00 15.85 -17.24
CA TRP A 227 -20.04 16.02 -18.34
C TRP A 227 -20.37 15.10 -19.52
N LEU A 228 -20.65 13.81 -19.28
CA LEU A 228 -21.04 12.86 -20.31
C LEU A 228 -22.33 13.28 -21.00
N LEU A 229 -23.39 13.53 -20.22
CA LEU A 229 -24.70 13.87 -20.77
C LEU A 229 -24.66 15.18 -21.56
N LYS A 230 -23.95 16.20 -21.09
CA LYS A 230 -23.73 17.44 -21.83
C LYS A 230 -23.08 17.18 -23.19
N GLY A 231 -22.07 16.28 -23.23
CA GLY A 231 -21.38 15.92 -24.47
C GLY A 231 -22.19 15.05 -25.44
N LEU A 232 -23.24 14.36 -24.94
CA LEU A 232 -24.09 13.43 -25.72
C LEU A 232 -25.55 13.94 -25.90
N GLY A 233 -25.76 15.24 -25.80
CA GLY A 233 -27.08 15.86 -26.10
C GLY A 233 -28.15 15.57 -25.04
N GLY A 234 -27.80 15.19 -23.84
CA GLY A 234 -28.70 15.00 -22.68
C GLY A 234 -29.41 13.64 -22.60
N ASP A 235 -29.10 12.68 -23.46
CA ASP A 235 -29.75 11.37 -23.42
C ASP A 235 -29.29 10.54 -22.22
N ALA A 236 -30.15 10.41 -21.19
CA ALA A 236 -29.87 9.65 -19.99
C ALA A 236 -29.54 8.16 -20.23
N LYS A 237 -29.97 7.59 -21.37
CA LYS A 237 -29.66 6.19 -21.75
C LYS A 237 -28.15 5.98 -22.00
N ALA A 238 -27.39 7.06 -22.22
CA ALA A 238 -25.96 6.99 -22.39
C ALA A 238 -25.25 6.44 -21.14
N VAL A 239 -25.79 6.69 -19.94
CA VAL A 239 -25.21 6.22 -18.67
C VAL A 239 -24.99 4.70 -18.69
N ALA A 240 -25.95 3.91 -19.17
CA ALA A 240 -25.85 2.46 -19.23
C ALA A 240 -24.72 1.92 -20.14
N LYS A 241 -24.19 2.75 -21.04
CA LYS A 241 -23.09 2.39 -21.96
C LYS A 241 -21.72 2.96 -21.55
N HIS A 242 -21.73 3.98 -20.71
CA HIS A 242 -20.52 4.73 -20.35
C HIS A 242 -20.17 4.63 -18.86
N PHE A 243 -20.99 3.96 -18.05
CA PHE A 243 -20.72 3.76 -16.64
C PHE A 243 -20.82 2.29 -16.25
N VAL A 244 -19.89 1.84 -15.44
CA VAL A 244 -19.93 0.56 -14.73
C VAL A 244 -19.64 0.82 -13.26
N ALA A 245 -20.08 -0.08 -12.38
CA ALA A 245 -19.89 0.09 -10.95
C ALA A 245 -19.10 -1.07 -10.33
N VAL A 246 -18.21 -0.75 -9.41
CA VAL A 246 -17.61 -1.70 -8.48
C VAL A 246 -18.19 -1.42 -7.09
N SER A 247 -19.15 -2.21 -6.66
CA SER A 247 -19.93 -1.95 -5.46
C SER A 247 -20.61 -3.21 -4.92
N THR A 248 -21.11 -3.12 -3.68
CA THR A 248 -22.00 -4.13 -3.07
C THR A 248 -23.46 -3.68 -3.03
N ASN A 249 -23.79 -2.46 -3.47
CA ASN A 249 -25.10 -1.83 -3.34
C ASN A 249 -25.82 -1.69 -4.69
N ALA A 250 -26.49 -2.73 -5.13
CA ALA A 250 -27.20 -2.77 -6.42
C ALA A 250 -28.32 -1.72 -6.53
N GLU A 251 -29.03 -1.42 -5.43
CA GLU A 251 -30.12 -0.43 -5.43
C GLU A 251 -29.61 0.98 -5.79
N LYS A 252 -28.54 1.43 -5.12
CA LYS A 252 -27.95 2.75 -5.39
C LYS A 252 -27.28 2.83 -6.76
N VAL A 253 -26.64 1.73 -7.20
CA VAL A 253 -26.07 1.62 -8.55
C VAL A 253 -27.17 1.78 -9.62
N SER A 254 -28.29 1.07 -9.48
CA SER A 254 -29.44 1.20 -10.36
C SER A 254 -30.06 2.62 -10.32
N GLY A 255 -30.20 3.20 -9.12
CA GLY A 255 -30.69 4.56 -8.92
C GLY A 255 -29.84 5.64 -9.61
N PHE A 256 -28.54 5.40 -9.77
CA PHE A 256 -27.64 6.29 -10.53
C PHE A 256 -27.85 6.20 -12.05
N GLY A 257 -28.47 5.13 -12.52
CA GLY A 257 -28.73 4.82 -13.94
C GLY A 257 -27.76 3.81 -14.55
N ILE A 258 -26.93 3.16 -13.74
CA ILE A 258 -26.05 2.07 -14.18
C ILE A 258 -26.84 0.77 -14.22
N ASP A 259 -26.74 0.04 -15.33
CA ASP A 259 -27.29 -1.31 -15.42
C ASP A 259 -26.54 -2.24 -14.44
N THR A 260 -27.27 -2.88 -13.54
CA THR A 260 -26.68 -3.81 -12.55
C THR A 260 -26.02 -5.04 -13.18
N ALA A 261 -26.32 -5.37 -14.44
CA ALA A 261 -25.55 -6.33 -15.21
C ALA A 261 -24.08 -5.90 -15.39
N ASN A 262 -23.82 -4.59 -15.36
CA ASN A 262 -22.49 -3.97 -15.46
C ASN A 262 -21.91 -3.60 -14.07
N MET A 263 -22.41 -4.22 -13.02
CA MET A 263 -21.90 -4.08 -11.66
C MET A 263 -21.01 -5.27 -11.31
N PHE A 264 -19.85 -4.97 -10.70
CA PHE A 264 -18.89 -5.96 -10.22
C PHE A 264 -18.85 -5.92 -8.70
N GLY A 265 -19.24 -7.04 -8.08
CA GLY A 265 -19.32 -7.15 -6.63
C GLY A 265 -18.00 -7.58 -5.99
N PHE A 266 -17.89 -7.33 -4.70
CA PHE A 266 -16.87 -7.91 -3.82
C PHE A 266 -17.46 -8.03 -2.41
N TRP A 267 -16.68 -8.45 -1.40
CA TRP A 267 -17.25 -8.91 -0.14
C TRP A 267 -16.85 -8.00 1.03
N ASP A 268 -17.56 -8.11 2.13
CA ASP A 268 -17.31 -7.34 3.36
C ASP A 268 -16.00 -7.73 4.06
N TRP A 269 -15.55 -8.98 3.84
CA TRP A 269 -14.27 -9.48 4.31
C TRP A 269 -13.04 -8.98 3.51
N VAL A 270 -13.25 -8.11 2.51
CA VAL A 270 -12.19 -7.39 1.80
C VAL A 270 -12.07 -5.99 2.38
N GLY A 271 -10.96 -5.68 3.02
CA GLY A 271 -10.60 -4.34 3.45
C GLY A 271 -10.24 -3.44 2.27
N GLY A 272 -10.54 -2.13 2.34
CA GLY A 272 -10.30 -1.19 1.23
C GLY A 272 -8.84 -1.18 0.75
N ARG A 273 -7.88 -1.07 1.67
CA ARG A 273 -6.44 -1.05 1.36
C ARG A 273 -5.85 -2.41 0.92
N TYR A 274 -6.66 -3.48 1.00
CA TYR A 274 -6.33 -4.84 0.56
C TYR A 274 -7.19 -5.28 -0.64
N SER A 275 -7.77 -4.33 -1.39
CA SER A 275 -8.83 -4.67 -2.36
C SER A 275 -8.39 -4.63 -3.82
N MET A 276 -7.16 -4.25 -4.14
CA MET A 276 -6.72 -4.09 -5.54
C MET A 276 -6.76 -5.39 -6.37
N ASP A 277 -6.73 -6.53 -5.73
CA ASP A 277 -6.83 -7.88 -6.30
C ASP A 277 -8.28 -8.40 -6.38
N SER A 278 -9.27 -7.59 -5.93
CA SER A 278 -10.72 -7.81 -6.09
C SER A 278 -11.27 -7.15 -7.36
N ALA A 279 -12.59 -6.98 -7.43
CA ALA A 279 -13.26 -6.19 -8.48
C ALA A 279 -12.76 -4.72 -8.54
N ILE A 280 -12.21 -4.19 -7.45
CA ILE A 280 -11.55 -2.86 -7.42
C ILE A 280 -10.41 -2.77 -8.45
N GLY A 281 -9.77 -3.88 -8.78
CA GLY A 281 -8.74 -3.97 -9.83
C GLY A 281 -9.27 -3.98 -11.26
N LEU A 282 -10.56 -3.71 -11.51
CA LEU A 282 -11.13 -3.73 -12.87
C LEU A 282 -10.40 -2.77 -13.81
N SER A 283 -10.06 -1.56 -13.36
CA SER A 283 -9.29 -0.61 -14.16
C SER A 283 -7.90 -1.13 -14.53
N THR A 284 -7.24 -1.85 -13.60
CA THR A 284 -5.96 -2.52 -13.86
C THR A 284 -6.14 -3.63 -14.89
N MET A 285 -7.17 -4.49 -14.74
CA MET A 285 -7.42 -5.58 -15.69
C MET A 285 -7.74 -5.04 -17.10
N LEU A 286 -8.49 -3.94 -17.21
CA LEU A 286 -8.72 -3.26 -18.49
C LEU A 286 -7.42 -2.77 -19.13
N ALA A 287 -6.51 -2.23 -18.34
CA ALA A 287 -5.23 -1.73 -18.82
C ALA A 287 -4.30 -2.87 -19.29
N VAL A 288 -4.06 -3.86 -18.44
CA VAL A 288 -3.02 -4.88 -18.68
C VAL A 288 -3.54 -6.18 -19.30
N GLY A 289 -4.85 -6.37 -19.35
CA GLY A 289 -5.52 -7.59 -19.83
C GLY A 289 -5.70 -8.66 -18.74
N PRO A 290 -6.63 -9.60 -18.97
CA PRO A 290 -6.96 -10.64 -18.00
C PRO A 290 -5.78 -11.54 -17.62
N ASP A 291 -4.93 -11.90 -18.58
CA ASP A 291 -3.81 -12.83 -18.35
C ASP A 291 -2.75 -12.21 -17.43
N ASN A 292 -2.38 -10.95 -17.68
CA ASN A 292 -1.45 -10.23 -16.80
C ASN A 292 -2.06 -9.99 -15.41
N PHE A 293 -3.37 -9.73 -15.32
CA PHE A 293 -4.04 -9.61 -14.03
C PHE A 293 -4.06 -10.95 -13.27
N ARG A 294 -4.29 -12.07 -13.96
CA ARG A 294 -4.18 -13.41 -13.34
C ARG A 294 -2.76 -13.74 -12.92
N SER A 295 -1.75 -13.31 -13.68
CA SER A 295 -0.34 -13.43 -13.29
C SER A 295 -0.02 -12.61 -12.03
N LEU A 296 -0.60 -11.40 -11.91
CA LEU A 296 -0.51 -10.59 -10.69
C LEU A 296 -1.10 -11.36 -9.50
N LEU A 297 -2.31 -11.92 -9.62
CA LEU A 297 -2.94 -12.73 -8.57
C LEU A 297 -2.12 -13.97 -8.20
N LYS A 298 -1.49 -14.61 -9.18
CA LYS A 298 -0.59 -15.74 -8.95
C LYS A 298 0.59 -15.34 -8.05
N GLY A 299 1.21 -14.19 -8.32
CA GLY A 299 2.31 -13.69 -7.50
C GLY A 299 1.89 -13.41 -6.06
N PHE A 300 0.73 -12.83 -5.85
CA PHE A 300 0.13 -12.69 -4.51
C PHE A 300 -0.01 -14.05 -3.82
N HIS A 301 -0.60 -15.02 -4.50
CA HIS A 301 -0.83 -16.35 -3.94
C HIS A 301 0.46 -17.09 -3.58
N GLU A 302 1.50 -16.98 -4.40
CA GLU A 302 2.79 -17.57 -4.11
C GLU A 302 3.41 -17.03 -2.81
N MET A 303 3.28 -15.72 -2.59
CA MET A 303 3.72 -15.11 -1.32
C MET A 303 2.82 -15.49 -0.15
N ASP A 304 1.50 -15.69 -0.36
CA ASP A 304 0.59 -16.22 0.67
C ASP A 304 1.03 -17.60 1.14
N GLU A 305 1.31 -18.50 0.19
CA GLU A 305 1.78 -19.87 0.49
C GLU A 305 3.15 -19.85 1.17
N HIS A 306 4.06 -18.98 0.72
CA HIS A 306 5.34 -18.77 1.38
C HIS A 306 5.16 -18.29 2.83
N PHE A 307 4.30 -17.29 3.05
CA PHE A 307 4.03 -16.77 4.39
C PHE A 307 3.44 -17.83 5.32
N ARG A 308 2.49 -18.61 4.82
CA ARG A 308 1.76 -19.61 5.59
C ARG A 308 2.62 -20.83 5.96
N ASN A 309 3.46 -21.30 5.04
CA ASN A 309 4.07 -22.62 5.12
C ASN A 309 5.58 -22.61 5.46
N THR A 310 6.24 -21.43 5.41
CA THR A 310 7.68 -21.33 5.62
C THR A 310 8.02 -21.05 7.08
N PRO A 311 9.04 -21.71 7.67
CA PRO A 311 9.53 -21.38 9.01
C PRO A 311 9.91 -19.90 9.14
N PHE A 312 9.68 -19.29 10.30
CA PHE A 312 9.89 -17.86 10.52
C PHE A 312 11.28 -17.36 10.15
N GLU A 313 12.29 -18.22 10.31
CA GLU A 313 13.69 -17.93 10.02
C GLU A 313 13.99 -17.71 8.53
N GLN A 314 13.12 -18.21 7.65
CA GLN A 314 13.24 -18.12 6.19
C GLN A 314 12.02 -17.40 5.55
N ASN A 315 11.12 -16.88 6.36
CA ASN A 315 9.86 -16.30 5.95
C ASN A 315 10.04 -14.78 5.71
N LEU A 316 10.03 -14.36 4.45
CA LEU A 316 10.32 -12.97 4.06
C LEU A 316 9.42 -11.94 4.77
N PRO A 317 8.07 -12.07 4.73
CA PRO A 317 7.18 -11.15 5.45
C PRO A 317 7.42 -11.11 6.96
N VAL A 318 7.68 -12.27 7.57
CA VAL A 318 7.95 -12.36 9.03
C VAL A 318 9.25 -11.65 9.37
N LEU A 319 10.32 -11.88 8.61
CA LEU A 319 11.60 -11.20 8.79
C LEU A 319 11.45 -9.68 8.71
N MET A 320 10.79 -9.16 7.67
CA MET A 320 10.57 -7.72 7.51
C MET A 320 9.70 -7.14 8.64
N GLY A 321 8.63 -7.83 9.01
CA GLY A 321 7.76 -7.42 10.11
C GLY A 321 8.48 -7.35 11.45
N LEU A 322 9.30 -8.35 11.77
CA LEU A 322 10.09 -8.39 12.99
C LEU A 322 11.20 -7.34 13.03
N LEU A 323 11.86 -7.06 11.90
CA LEU A 323 12.83 -5.97 11.78
C LEU A 323 12.16 -4.60 11.98
N SER A 324 10.96 -4.39 11.43
CA SER A 324 10.18 -3.18 11.66
C SER A 324 9.88 -2.98 13.16
N VAL A 325 9.39 -4.01 13.85
CA VAL A 325 9.18 -3.98 15.31
C VAL A 325 10.47 -3.69 16.06
N TRP A 326 11.60 -4.30 15.65
CA TRP A 326 12.91 -4.09 16.26
C TRP A 326 13.34 -2.64 16.22
N TYR A 327 13.22 -1.98 15.06
CA TYR A 327 13.61 -0.58 14.94
C TYR A 327 12.62 0.38 15.58
N ASN A 328 11.32 0.14 15.41
CA ASN A 328 10.28 1.00 15.95
C ASN A 328 10.30 1.03 17.48
N ASP A 329 10.35 -0.13 18.12
CA ASP A 329 10.14 -0.25 19.55
C ASP A 329 11.43 -0.19 20.38
N PHE A 330 12.56 -0.65 19.83
CA PHE A 330 13.82 -0.71 20.60
C PHE A 330 14.81 0.38 20.20
N PHE A 331 14.87 0.76 18.93
CA PHE A 331 15.70 1.87 18.46
C PHE A 331 14.96 3.20 18.39
N GLY A 332 13.64 3.22 18.52
CA GLY A 332 12.83 4.43 18.43
C GLY A 332 12.76 5.04 17.03
N ALA A 333 12.95 4.22 16.00
CA ALA A 333 12.81 4.65 14.61
C ALA A 333 11.33 4.86 14.28
N GLN A 334 10.92 6.11 14.09
CA GLN A 334 9.52 6.48 13.88
C GLN A 334 9.07 6.37 12.42
N THR A 335 9.99 6.15 11.49
CA THR A 335 9.70 6.10 10.05
C THR A 335 10.47 4.99 9.36
N VAL A 336 9.96 4.56 8.21
CA VAL A 336 10.62 3.65 7.26
C VAL A 336 10.58 4.28 5.88
N ALA A 337 11.74 4.38 5.22
CA ALA A 337 11.81 4.89 3.85
C ALA A 337 11.74 3.74 2.83
N ILE A 338 10.81 3.83 1.89
CA ILE A 338 10.63 2.88 0.78
C ILE A 338 11.22 3.51 -0.48
N LEU A 339 12.26 2.91 -1.00
CA LEU A 339 13.13 3.49 -2.02
C LEU A 339 13.22 2.57 -3.25
N PRO A 340 12.18 2.52 -4.09
CA PRO A 340 12.21 1.70 -5.30
C PRO A 340 13.13 2.34 -6.36
N TYR A 341 14.12 1.61 -6.82
CA TYR A 341 14.96 1.99 -7.96
C TYR A 341 14.36 1.40 -9.25
N GLU A 342 13.13 1.79 -9.48
CA GLU A 342 12.31 1.45 -10.64
C GLU A 342 11.25 2.54 -10.85
N GLN A 343 11.30 3.21 -12.01
CA GLN A 343 10.41 4.35 -12.28
C GLN A 343 8.93 3.95 -12.29
N TYR A 344 8.61 2.75 -12.73
CA TYR A 344 7.23 2.26 -12.71
C TYR A 344 6.68 2.07 -11.29
N LEU A 345 7.54 1.91 -10.28
CA LEU A 345 7.12 1.82 -8.87
C LEU A 345 6.97 3.18 -8.16
N LYS A 346 6.93 4.29 -8.90
CA LYS A 346 6.81 5.65 -8.32
C LYS A 346 5.60 5.83 -7.39
N ARG A 347 4.53 5.06 -7.56
CA ARG A 347 3.33 5.10 -6.71
C ARG A 347 3.35 4.05 -5.58
N PHE A 348 4.32 3.16 -5.56
CA PHE A 348 4.42 2.11 -4.56
C PHE A 348 4.58 2.64 -3.12
N PRO A 349 5.45 3.64 -2.84
CA PRO A 349 5.51 4.23 -1.50
C PRO A 349 4.19 4.83 -1.04
N ALA A 350 3.45 5.53 -1.91
CA ALA A 350 2.15 6.12 -1.59
C ALA A 350 1.07 5.05 -1.31
N TYR A 351 1.08 3.93 -2.02
CA TYR A 351 0.23 2.78 -1.72
C TYR A 351 0.55 2.19 -0.35
N LEU A 352 1.84 2.00 -0.04
CA LEU A 352 2.27 1.47 1.25
C LEU A 352 1.97 2.43 2.42
N GLN A 353 1.84 3.73 2.21
CA GLN A 353 1.38 4.67 3.23
C GLN A 353 0.02 4.26 3.77
N GLN A 354 -0.96 4.02 2.88
CA GLN A 354 -2.26 3.56 3.33
C GLN A 354 -2.20 2.15 3.90
N LEU A 355 -1.57 1.22 3.19
CA LEU A 355 -1.49 -0.18 3.62
C LEU A 355 -0.96 -0.32 5.03
N THR A 356 0.12 0.40 5.38
CA THR A 356 0.81 0.24 6.65
C THR A 356 0.26 1.14 7.75
N MET A 357 0.07 2.44 7.48
CA MET A 357 -0.30 3.41 8.52
C MET A 357 -1.77 3.28 8.92
N GLU A 358 -2.67 3.02 7.98
CA GLU A 358 -4.08 2.78 8.29
C GLU A 358 -4.28 1.44 9.01
N SER A 359 -3.47 0.42 8.69
CA SER A 359 -3.50 -0.87 9.38
C SER A 359 -2.95 -0.79 10.80
N ASN A 360 -1.76 -0.26 10.98
CA ASN A 360 -1.03 -0.37 12.24
C ASN A 360 -0.93 0.94 13.05
N GLY A 361 -1.46 2.05 12.54
CA GLY A 361 -1.59 3.29 13.28
C GLY A 361 -2.67 3.21 14.36
N LYS A 362 -2.51 2.31 15.33
CA LYS A 362 -3.49 1.98 16.36
C LYS A 362 -2.90 2.20 17.75
N HIS A 363 -3.72 2.68 18.68
CA HIS A 363 -3.32 2.96 20.07
C HIS A 363 -4.02 2.06 21.12
N VAL A 364 -4.81 1.07 20.65
CA VAL A 364 -5.59 0.16 21.49
C VAL A 364 -5.33 -1.28 21.05
N THR A 365 -5.14 -2.15 22.04
CA THR A 365 -4.98 -3.60 21.82
C THR A 365 -6.32 -4.27 21.52
N LEU A 366 -6.28 -5.52 21.01
CA LEU A 366 -7.48 -6.34 20.76
C LEU A 366 -8.38 -6.53 21.99
N ASP A 367 -7.85 -6.42 23.20
CA ASP A 367 -8.61 -6.49 24.44
C ASP A 367 -9.01 -5.10 25.00
N GLY A 368 -8.95 -4.05 24.18
CA GLY A 368 -9.45 -2.70 24.49
C GLY A 368 -8.54 -1.86 25.39
N LYS A 369 -7.29 -2.28 25.62
CA LYS A 369 -6.36 -1.54 26.48
C LYS A 369 -5.48 -0.59 25.67
N LYS A 370 -5.22 0.60 26.20
CA LYS A 370 -4.27 1.53 25.62
C LYS A 370 -2.87 0.90 25.60
N VAL A 371 -2.18 0.98 24.47
CA VAL A 371 -0.79 0.49 24.33
C VAL A 371 0.18 1.38 25.11
N ASN A 372 1.28 0.81 25.57
CA ASN A 372 2.38 1.50 26.25
C ASN A 372 3.72 1.31 25.50
N TYR A 373 3.64 1.09 24.21
CA TYR A 373 4.72 0.94 23.25
C TYR A 373 4.34 1.65 21.96
N GLN A 374 5.26 1.77 21.00
CA GLN A 374 4.99 2.39 19.72
C GLN A 374 4.34 1.41 18.74
N THR A 375 3.50 1.91 17.85
CA THR A 375 2.88 1.15 16.78
C THR A 375 2.94 1.95 15.48
N GLY A 376 2.88 1.28 14.33
CA GLY A 376 2.68 1.90 13.02
C GLY A 376 3.69 3.02 12.67
N PRO A 377 4.96 2.70 12.35
CA PRO A 377 5.89 3.71 11.87
C PRO A 377 5.36 4.39 10.60
N VAL A 378 5.76 5.63 10.38
CA VAL A 378 5.40 6.39 9.17
C VAL A 378 6.15 5.81 7.98
N TYR A 379 5.43 5.35 6.97
CA TYR A 379 6.00 4.91 5.69
C TYR A 379 5.99 6.06 4.69
N TRP A 380 7.10 6.24 3.98
CA TRP A 380 7.27 7.29 2.99
C TRP A 380 8.39 6.94 2.02
N GLY A 381 8.51 7.63 0.91
CA GLY A 381 9.62 7.41 -0.01
C GLY A 381 9.34 7.93 -1.40
N GLU A 382 10.34 7.84 -2.23
CA GLU A 382 10.34 8.22 -3.64
C GLU A 382 11.26 7.28 -4.43
N PRO A 383 11.10 7.17 -5.74
CA PRO A 383 12.03 6.41 -6.56
C PRO A 383 13.47 6.92 -6.48
N GLY A 384 14.43 6.01 -6.43
CA GLY A 384 15.80 6.32 -6.80
C GLY A 384 15.90 6.41 -8.34
N THR A 385 16.78 7.28 -8.85
CA THR A 385 17.77 8.10 -8.14
C THR A 385 17.23 9.44 -7.61
N ASN A 386 16.01 9.81 -7.95
CA ASN A 386 15.41 11.12 -7.61
C ASN A 386 15.48 11.41 -6.10
N GLY A 387 15.13 10.44 -5.25
CA GLY A 387 15.19 10.57 -3.80
C GLY A 387 16.56 10.98 -3.28
N GLN A 388 17.66 10.54 -3.93
CA GLN A 388 19.02 10.91 -3.56
C GLN A 388 19.28 12.44 -3.63
N HIS A 389 18.60 13.11 -4.56
CA HIS A 389 18.71 14.54 -4.77
C HIS A 389 17.62 15.35 -4.06
N SER A 390 16.84 14.69 -3.18
CA SER A 390 15.76 15.32 -2.42
C SER A 390 16.02 15.24 -0.90
N PHE A 391 16.04 14.06 -0.32
CA PHE A 391 16.02 13.88 1.14
C PHE A 391 17.12 12.96 1.71
N TYR A 392 18.01 12.42 0.90
CA TYR A 392 19.07 11.52 1.41
C TYR A 392 20.05 12.22 2.36
N GLN A 393 20.18 13.55 2.29
CA GLN A 393 20.92 14.32 3.28
C GLN A 393 20.45 13.99 4.71
N LEU A 394 19.13 13.94 4.93
CA LEU A 394 18.55 13.57 6.23
C LEU A 394 18.86 12.12 6.60
N ILE A 395 18.78 11.19 5.64
CA ILE A 395 19.01 9.77 5.90
C ILE A 395 20.46 9.52 6.28
N HIS A 396 21.42 10.15 5.58
CA HIS A 396 22.86 9.97 5.83
C HIS A 396 23.38 10.70 7.07
N GLN A 397 23.10 12.00 7.18
CA GLN A 397 23.72 12.87 8.20
C GLN A 397 22.72 13.49 9.18
N GLY A 398 21.42 13.18 9.06
CA GLY A 398 20.42 13.65 10.01
C GLY A 398 20.49 12.91 11.36
N THR A 399 19.86 13.50 12.37
CA THR A 399 19.84 12.97 13.74
C THR A 399 18.81 11.85 13.96
N ARG A 400 18.01 11.54 12.94
CA ARG A 400 16.97 10.49 13.01
C ARG A 400 17.46 9.18 12.43
N LEU A 401 17.14 8.07 13.09
CA LEU A 401 17.33 6.74 12.53
C LEU A 401 16.16 6.43 11.59
N ILE A 402 16.47 6.18 10.33
CA ILE A 402 15.49 5.88 9.29
C ILE A 402 15.88 4.56 8.62
N PRO A 403 15.29 3.43 9.00
CA PRO A 403 15.42 2.19 8.24
C PRO A 403 14.94 2.37 6.80
N CYS A 404 15.66 1.79 5.84
CA CYS A 404 15.37 1.92 4.42
C CYS A 404 15.13 0.56 3.79
N ASP A 405 14.09 0.46 2.94
CA ASP A 405 13.87 -0.68 2.05
C ASP A 405 14.18 -0.23 0.61
N PHE A 406 15.30 -0.71 0.07
CA PHE A 406 15.65 -0.57 -1.34
C PHE A 406 14.99 -1.68 -2.15
N ILE A 407 14.34 -1.34 -3.24
CA ILE A 407 13.73 -2.31 -4.15
C ILE A 407 14.36 -2.12 -5.53
N ALA A 408 14.92 -3.19 -6.09
CA ALA A 408 15.62 -3.15 -7.38
C ALA A 408 15.39 -4.43 -8.20
N PHE A 409 15.72 -4.38 -9.48
CA PHE A 409 15.52 -5.48 -10.42
C PHE A 409 16.79 -5.75 -11.20
N GLY A 410 17.06 -7.03 -11.48
CA GLY A 410 18.23 -7.44 -12.28
C GLY A 410 18.14 -7.04 -13.75
N HIS A 411 16.92 -6.89 -14.27
CA HIS A 411 16.69 -6.53 -15.68
C HIS A 411 15.70 -5.38 -15.82
N ALA A 412 16.07 -4.37 -16.60
CA ALA A 412 15.16 -3.29 -16.98
C ALA A 412 14.06 -3.78 -17.93
N LEU A 413 12.84 -3.26 -17.77
CA LEU A 413 11.73 -3.47 -18.71
C LEU A 413 11.99 -2.75 -20.05
N THR A 414 12.73 -1.65 -20.01
CA THR A 414 13.09 -0.86 -21.20
C THR A 414 14.61 -0.64 -21.18
N PRO A 415 15.39 -1.56 -21.71
CA PRO A 415 16.86 -1.44 -21.74
C PRO A 415 17.30 -0.23 -22.55
N LEU A 416 18.17 0.61 -21.97
CA LEU A 416 18.72 1.79 -22.63
C LEU A 416 20.20 1.95 -22.24
N CYS A 417 21.12 1.55 -23.12
CA CYS A 417 22.56 1.63 -22.91
C CYS A 417 22.98 1.22 -21.48
N ARG A 418 23.78 2.03 -20.81
CA ARG A 418 24.28 1.80 -19.46
C ARG A 418 23.38 2.32 -18.31
N HIS A 419 22.13 2.76 -18.61
CA HIS A 419 21.25 3.37 -17.61
C HIS A 419 20.95 2.42 -16.45
N HIS A 420 20.71 1.14 -16.76
CA HIS A 420 20.38 0.16 -15.75
C HIS A 420 21.55 -0.14 -14.80
N ASP A 421 22.76 -0.30 -15.36
CA ASP A 421 23.98 -0.50 -14.54
C ASP A 421 24.26 0.69 -13.62
N ILE A 422 24.05 1.94 -14.12
CA ILE A 422 24.17 3.14 -13.30
C ILE A 422 23.13 3.15 -12.18
N LEU A 423 21.87 2.77 -12.48
CA LEU A 423 20.80 2.69 -11.50
C LEU A 423 21.13 1.69 -10.38
N LEU A 424 21.55 0.47 -10.73
CA LEU A 424 21.91 -0.59 -9.77
C LEU A 424 23.16 -0.24 -8.97
N ALA A 425 24.17 0.37 -9.61
CA ALA A 425 25.36 0.87 -8.92
C ALA A 425 25.00 1.88 -7.82
N ASN A 426 23.99 2.73 -8.07
CA ASN A 426 23.48 3.66 -7.04
C ASN A 426 22.78 2.94 -5.89
N VAL A 427 21.96 1.90 -6.14
CA VAL A 427 21.35 1.10 -5.06
C VAL A 427 22.41 0.54 -4.12
N PHE A 428 23.40 -0.14 -4.71
CA PHE A 428 24.44 -0.81 -3.93
C PHE A 428 25.32 0.19 -3.18
N ALA A 429 25.72 1.29 -3.85
CA ALA A 429 26.50 2.36 -3.23
C ALA A 429 25.76 3.05 -2.08
N GLN A 430 24.46 3.32 -2.23
CA GLN A 430 23.67 3.94 -1.16
C GLN A 430 23.51 3.01 0.05
N ALA A 431 23.21 1.73 -0.18
CA ALA A 431 23.13 0.75 0.89
C ALA A 431 24.47 0.55 1.61
N GLU A 432 25.59 0.57 0.88
CA GLU A 432 26.94 0.50 1.44
C GLU A 432 27.28 1.75 2.24
N ALA A 433 27.07 2.94 1.69
CA ALA A 433 27.36 4.22 2.34
C ALA A 433 26.52 4.41 3.62
N LEU A 434 25.24 4.02 3.62
CA LEU A 434 24.38 4.04 4.82
C LEU A 434 24.90 3.10 5.91
N ALA A 435 25.37 1.92 5.54
CA ALA A 435 25.87 0.93 6.49
C ALA A 435 27.22 1.32 7.11
N PHE A 436 28.18 1.73 6.27
CA PHE A 436 29.58 1.88 6.69
C PHE A 436 29.97 3.34 6.93
N GLY A 437 29.34 4.29 6.25
CA GLY A 437 29.68 5.71 6.37
C GLY A 437 31.11 6.03 5.93
N LYS A 438 31.64 7.16 6.42
CA LYS A 438 33.02 7.63 6.20
C LYS A 438 33.52 8.32 7.46
N THR A 439 34.61 7.82 8.03
CA THR A 439 35.15 8.32 9.31
C THR A 439 35.90 9.65 9.16
N ALA A 440 36.17 10.30 10.28
CA ALA A 440 36.96 11.55 10.29
C ALA A 440 38.39 11.32 9.77
N GLU A 441 38.97 10.17 10.07
CA GLU A 441 40.30 9.78 9.59
C GLU A 441 40.33 9.62 8.07
N GLU A 442 39.31 8.92 7.52
CA GLU A 442 39.16 8.75 6.07
C GLU A 442 38.94 10.09 5.37
N VAL A 443 38.17 11.00 5.96
CA VAL A 443 37.94 12.36 5.42
C VAL A 443 39.22 13.20 5.45
N LYS A 444 40.02 13.14 6.53
CA LYS A 444 41.31 13.84 6.65
C LYS A 444 42.33 13.32 5.64
N ALA A 445 42.35 11.98 5.44
CA ALA A 445 43.29 11.36 4.50
C ALA A 445 43.05 11.83 3.04
N GLU A 446 41.85 12.35 2.71
CA GLU A 446 41.56 12.98 1.41
C GLU A 446 42.05 14.44 1.29
N GLY A 447 42.75 14.97 2.29
CA GLY A 447 43.25 16.37 2.30
C GLY A 447 42.19 17.40 2.67
N THR A 448 41.09 16.98 3.34
CA THR A 448 40.03 17.89 3.81
C THR A 448 40.57 18.78 4.94
N ALA A 449 40.35 20.09 4.85
CA ALA A 449 40.73 21.05 5.90
C ALA A 449 40.02 20.72 7.23
N ASP A 450 40.71 20.85 8.36
CA ASP A 450 40.21 20.38 9.68
C ASP A 450 38.86 20.95 10.07
N TRP A 451 38.56 22.21 9.75
CA TRP A 451 37.26 22.83 10.04
C TRP A 451 36.12 22.21 9.23
N LEU A 452 36.39 21.61 8.06
CA LEU A 452 35.40 21.01 7.17
C LEU A 452 35.21 19.52 7.46
N VAL A 453 36.15 18.86 8.12
CA VAL A 453 36.08 17.42 8.43
C VAL A 453 34.78 17.03 9.11
N PRO A 454 34.31 17.71 10.18
CA PRO A 454 33.04 17.30 10.83
C PRO A 454 31.84 17.36 9.91
N HIS A 455 31.84 18.22 8.90
CA HIS A 455 30.74 18.35 7.94
C HIS A 455 30.75 17.26 6.84
N ARG A 456 31.88 16.58 6.65
CA ARG A 456 32.08 15.55 5.63
C ARG A 456 32.13 14.13 6.18
N VAL A 457 32.02 13.96 7.49
CA VAL A 457 31.88 12.67 8.14
C VAL A 457 30.48 12.11 7.88
N PHE A 458 30.41 10.84 7.54
CA PHE A 458 29.19 10.06 7.47
C PHE A 458 29.26 9.01 8.58
N GLU A 459 28.40 9.11 9.57
CA GLU A 459 28.43 8.21 10.72
C GLU A 459 28.22 6.74 10.33
N GLY A 460 27.49 6.48 9.24
CA GLY A 460 27.09 5.14 8.87
C GLY A 460 26.10 4.55 9.87
N ASN A 461 26.13 3.22 10.03
CA ASN A 461 25.29 2.47 10.97
C ASN A 461 23.77 2.69 10.79
N ARG A 462 23.37 3.06 9.55
CA ARG A 462 21.99 3.28 9.10
C ARG A 462 21.48 1.98 8.49
N PRO A 463 20.43 1.37 9.07
CA PRO A 463 19.96 0.06 8.63
C PRO A 463 19.22 0.12 7.30
N SER A 464 19.43 -0.90 6.48
CA SER A 464 18.66 -1.08 5.26
C SER A 464 18.45 -2.54 4.90
N ASN A 465 17.36 -2.80 4.20
CA ASN A 465 17.11 -4.00 3.43
C ASN A 465 17.31 -3.71 1.95
N VAL A 466 17.71 -4.72 1.18
CA VAL A 466 17.66 -4.69 -0.28
C VAL A 466 16.79 -5.85 -0.75
N ILE A 467 15.72 -5.54 -1.45
CA ILE A 467 14.84 -6.50 -2.11
C ILE A 467 15.20 -6.48 -3.60
N LEU A 468 15.75 -7.59 -4.09
CA LEU A 468 16.12 -7.75 -5.48
C LEU A 468 15.25 -8.83 -6.12
N ALA A 469 14.71 -8.54 -7.31
CA ALA A 469 14.01 -9.50 -8.15
C ALA A 469 14.60 -9.52 -9.56
N ASP A 470 14.24 -10.51 -10.36
CA ASP A 470 14.74 -10.59 -11.74
C ASP A 470 14.25 -9.39 -12.58
N ARG A 471 12.94 -9.18 -12.63
CA ARG A 471 12.28 -8.13 -13.44
C ARG A 471 10.93 -7.75 -12.84
N LEU A 472 10.49 -6.51 -13.02
CA LEU A 472 9.16 -6.09 -12.62
C LEU A 472 8.10 -6.67 -13.57
N THR A 473 7.60 -7.86 -13.26
CA THR A 473 6.47 -8.51 -13.94
C THR A 473 5.19 -8.34 -13.14
N PRO A 474 3.99 -8.61 -13.70
CA PRO A 474 2.76 -8.68 -12.92
C PRO A 474 2.86 -9.62 -11.71
N GLU A 475 3.46 -10.78 -11.89
CA GLU A 475 3.68 -11.77 -10.83
C GLU A 475 4.57 -11.22 -9.71
N VAL A 476 5.70 -10.60 -10.05
CA VAL A 476 6.62 -9.99 -9.07
C VAL A 476 5.97 -8.82 -8.35
N LEU A 477 5.14 -8.02 -9.01
CA LEU A 477 4.37 -6.97 -8.33
C LEU A 477 3.42 -7.58 -7.28
N GLY A 478 2.73 -8.66 -7.61
CA GLY A 478 1.86 -9.39 -6.67
C GLY A 478 2.64 -9.90 -5.45
N GLN A 479 3.82 -10.48 -5.68
CA GLN A 479 4.71 -10.95 -4.62
C GLN A 479 5.16 -9.80 -3.71
N LEU A 480 5.54 -8.64 -4.27
CA LEU A 480 5.95 -7.45 -3.51
C LEU A 480 4.81 -6.89 -2.66
N VAL A 481 3.61 -6.79 -3.21
CA VAL A 481 2.45 -6.29 -2.46
C VAL A 481 2.12 -7.22 -1.31
N ALA A 482 2.00 -8.54 -1.55
CA ALA A 482 1.71 -9.51 -0.51
C ALA A 482 2.82 -9.60 0.55
N LEU A 483 4.09 -9.40 0.18
CA LEU A 483 5.21 -9.30 1.12
C LEU A 483 4.94 -8.21 2.18
N TYR A 484 4.51 -7.02 1.75
CA TYR A 484 4.19 -5.93 2.69
C TYR A 484 2.87 -6.16 3.41
N GLU A 485 1.83 -6.72 2.78
CA GLU A 485 0.57 -7.08 3.46
C GLU A 485 0.83 -8.00 4.66
N HIS A 486 1.60 -9.05 4.46
CA HIS A 486 1.91 -10.02 5.51
C HIS A 486 2.95 -9.50 6.52
N SER A 487 3.85 -8.61 6.11
CA SER A 487 4.74 -7.90 7.04
C SER A 487 3.93 -7.01 8.01
N VAL A 488 2.95 -6.28 7.49
CA VAL A 488 2.00 -5.47 8.28
C VAL A 488 1.18 -6.34 9.24
N PHE A 489 0.68 -7.47 8.75
CA PHE A 489 -0.01 -8.45 9.59
C PHE A 489 0.87 -8.96 10.73
N THR A 490 2.12 -9.33 10.42
CA THR A 490 3.10 -9.78 11.42
C THR A 490 3.30 -8.73 12.51
N GLN A 491 3.51 -7.48 12.14
CA GLN A 491 3.64 -6.35 13.07
C GLN A 491 2.40 -6.20 13.95
N GLY A 492 1.20 -6.19 13.35
CA GLY A 492 -0.07 -6.05 14.06
C GLY A 492 -0.31 -7.16 15.08
N VAL A 493 0.06 -8.40 14.76
CA VAL A 493 -0.01 -9.54 15.69
C VAL A 493 0.98 -9.37 16.86
N ILE A 494 2.20 -8.91 16.58
CA ILE A 494 3.18 -8.64 17.66
C ILE A 494 2.65 -7.58 18.60
N TRP A 495 2.15 -6.46 18.06
CA TRP A 495 1.59 -5.36 18.84
C TRP A 495 0.20 -5.65 19.44
N ASN A 496 -0.40 -6.78 19.07
CA ASN A 496 -1.73 -7.21 19.52
C ASN A 496 -2.81 -6.15 19.24
N ILE A 497 -2.81 -5.59 18.04
CA ILE A 497 -3.77 -4.56 17.57
C ILE A 497 -4.66 -5.10 16.46
N ASP A 498 -5.81 -4.46 16.20
CA ASP A 498 -6.64 -4.75 15.03
C ASP A 498 -6.12 -3.98 13.82
N SER A 499 -5.46 -4.69 12.91
CA SER A 499 -4.87 -4.10 11.70
C SER A 499 -5.88 -3.90 10.56
N PHE A 500 -7.14 -4.28 10.72
CA PHE A 500 -8.08 -4.41 9.61
C PHE A 500 -9.30 -3.48 9.70
N ASP A 501 -9.46 -2.74 10.78
CA ASP A 501 -10.39 -1.63 10.92
C ASP A 501 -9.74 -0.26 10.61
N GLN A 502 -10.51 0.82 10.62
CA GLN A 502 -10.05 2.19 10.35
C GLN A 502 -10.90 3.27 11.07
N TRP A 503 -11.26 3.07 12.32
CA TRP A 503 -12.10 4.02 13.10
C TRP A 503 -11.55 5.44 13.13
N GLY A 504 -10.23 5.62 13.02
CA GLY A 504 -9.56 6.92 13.05
C GLY A 504 -9.95 7.89 11.94
N VAL A 505 -10.53 7.41 10.83
CA VAL A 505 -10.95 8.25 9.70
C VAL A 505 -12.43 8.65 9.75
N GLU A 506 -13.22 8.15 10.72
CA GLU A 506 -14.67 8.36 10.71
C GLU A 506 -15.07 9.73 11.27
N LEU A 507 -14.40 10.22 12.31
CA LEU A 507 -14.77 11.49 12.95
C LEU A 507 -14.70 12.67 11.98
N GLY A 508 -13.66 12.75 11.16
CA GLY A 508 -13.50 13.81 10.16
C GLY A 508 -14.66 13.86 9.17
N LYS A 509 -15.12 12.70 8.70
CA LYS A 509 -16.28 12.61 7.79
C LYS A 509 -17.56 13.12 8.42
N VAL A 510 -17.82 12.75 9.68
CA VAL A 510 -19.00 13.23 10.44
C VAL A 510 -18.98 14.74 10.60
N LEU A 511 -17.82 15.31 10.91
CA LEU A 511 -17.67 16.76 11.06
C LEU A 511 -17.82 17.48 9.71
N ALA A 512 -17.24 16.95 8.63
CA ALA A 512 -17.40 17.52 7.31
C ALA A 512 -18.88 17.58 6.86
N GLN A 513 -19.65 16.51 7.08
CA GLN A 513 -21.08 16.48 6.79
C GLN A 513 -21.90 17.55 7.55
N ARG A 514 -21.43 18.04 8.70
CA ARG A 514 -22.05 19.14 9.43
C ARG A 514 -21.66 20.51 8.86
N ILE A 515 -20.42 20.63 8.38
CA ILE A 515 -19.86 21.88 7.89
C ILE A 515 -20.35 22.18 6.46
N VAL A 516 -20.51 21.18 5.58
CA VAL A 516 -20.92 21.38 4.18
C VAL A 516 -22.18 22.25 4.07
N PRO A 517 -23.30 21.99 4.76
CA PRO A 517 -24.49 22.85 4.68
C PRO A 517 -24.25 24.28 5.17
N GLU A 518 -23.30 24.48 6.10
CA GLU A 518 -22.95 25.82 6.61
C GLU A 518 -22.15 26.63 5.58
N LEU A 519 -21.39 25.96 4.71
CA LEU A 519 -20.66 26.58 3.60
C LEU A 519 -21.56 26.87 2.39
N GLU A 520 -22.60 26.05 2.18
CA GLU A 520 -23.53 26.13 1.05
C GLU A 520 -24.74 27.04 1.32
N SER A 521 -25.02 27.36 2.58
CA SER A 521 -26.19 28.17 2.98
C SER A 521 -26.16 29.55 2.32
N GLU A 522 -27.28 29.98 1.74
CA GLU A 522 -27.47 31.35 1.20
C GLU A 522 -27.47 32.41 2.30
N THR A 523 -27.87 32.06 3.51
CA THR A 523 -27.91 32.98 4.67
C THR A 523 -26.79 32.66 5.66
N ALA A 524 -26.46 33.62 6.55
CA ALA A 524 -25.45 33.42 7.59
C ALA A 524 -25.87 32.32 8.56
N PRO A 525 -25.18 31.16 8.60
CA PRO A 525 -25.54 30.05 9.46
C PRO A 525 -25.17 30.30 10.91
N ARG A 526 -25.93 29.69 11.85
CA ARG A 526 -25.59 29.69 13.27
C ARG A 526 -24.52 28.63 13.54
N LEU A 527 -23.27 29.05 13.55
CA LEU A 527 -22.12 28.15 13.78
C LEU A 527 -22.01 27.70 15.24
N LYS A 528 -21.70 26.40 15.43
CA LYS A 528 -21.58 25.77 16.77
C LYS A 528 -20.27 24.97 16.90
N HIS A 529 -19.23 25.37 16.21
CA HIS A 529 -17.89 24.77 16.29
C HIS A 529 -17.02 25.55 17.28
N ASP A 530 -15.76 25.14 17.41
CA ASP A 530 -14.76 25.94 18.12
C ASP A 530 -14.52 27.31 17.44
N SER A 531 -13.85 28.21 18.15
CA SER A 531 -13.64 29.57 17.65
C SER A 531 -12.82 29.63 16.34
N SER A 532 -11.85 28.71 16.14
CA SER A 532 -11.04 28.65 14.94
C SER A 532 -11.86 28.17 13.74
N THR A 533 -12.57 27.06 13.88
CA THR A 533 -13.44 26.51 12.84
C THR A 533 -14.52 27.52 12.44
N ASN A 534 -15.20 28.15 13.41
CA ASN A 534 -16.19 29.20 13.14
C ASN A 534 -15.60 30.38 12.37
N ASN A 535 -14.38 30.81 12.72
CA ASN A 535 -13.71 31.91 12.05
C ASN A 535 -13.34 31.56 10.60
N LEU A 536 -12.82 30.34 10.37
CA LEU A 536 -12.47 29.85 9.04
C LEU A 536 -13.69 29.73 8.13
N ILE A 537 -14.82 29.22 8.62
CA ILE A 537 -16.08 29.15 7.88
C ILE A 537 -16.53 30.55 7.46
N ARG A 538 -16.55 31.53 8.39
CA ARG A 538 -16.92 32.92 8.06
C ARG A 538 -15.97 33.51 7.01
N ARG A 539 -14.67 33.32 7.18
CA ARG A 539 -13.67 33.85 6.25
C ARG A 539 -13.83 33.26 4.85
N TYR A 540 -14.01 31.94 4.75
CA TYR A 540 -14.26 31.27 3.48
C TYR A 540 -15.52 31.82 2.78
N ARG A 541 -16.64 31.96 3.52
CA ARG A 541 -17.89 32.49 2.98
C ARG A 541 -17.71 33.92 2.45
N THR A 542 -17.01 34.79 3.18
CA THR A 542 -16.68 36.15 2.71
C THR A 542 -15.87 36.13 1.42
N LEU A 543 -14.91 35.22 1.29
CA LEU A 543 -14.12 35.08 0.04
C LEU A 543 -14.96 34.60 -1.13
N LYS A 544 -15.85 33.64 -0.88
CA LYS A 544 -16.77 33.09 -1.91
C LYS A 544 -17.80 34.11 -2.41
N GLU A 545 -18.25 35.02 -1.55
CA GLU A 545 -19.20 36.09 -1.92
C GLU A 545 -18.53 37.24 -2.68
N ALA A 546 -17.21 37.29 -2.72
CA ALA A 546 -16.44 38.33 -3.41
C ALA A 546 -16.08 37.95 -4.89
N GLU A 547 -16.33 36.69 -5.28
CA GLU A 547 -16.25 36.22 -6.67
C GLU A 547 -17.57 36.41 -7.40
#